data_4be95e6d756fb48f1dc6bc8051a6f4e7
#
_entry.id   4be95e6d756fb48f1dc6bc8051a6f4e7
#
_cell.length_a   1.000
_cell.length_b   1.000
_cell.length_c   1.000
_cell.angle_alpha   90.00
_cell.angle_beta   90.00
_cell.angle_gamma   90.00
#
_symmetry.space_group_name_H-M   'P 1'
#
loop_
_entity.id
_entity.type
_entity.pdbx_description
1 polymer ?
#
loop_
_entity_poly.entity_id
_entity_poly.type
_entity_poly.pdbx_seq_one_letter_code
_entity_poly.pdbx_strand_id
1 'polypeptide(L)'
;MLNWNEEHTELCKSMSKNWLSFRPFEENPKGLMLISTDIIQKFKDCGFSIETITNPQASYRPIIIARKEVNGARNTVGFFGHYDVEPVVKINQWSSDPWELVDKDNRWFGRGLADNLVPLAQRLILFDQITSLPLNLIYVLQGEEEIGSPFALEMYPKIDLPKVDLWIEETGYFYKDGRQRIMLFNRNIMIEKILDGIIEMNNVDDRGYTIRERPLNKAFGAEHCPCLLHLVGDTPYLAIGPNDDFSTIHGVNESISPKLLPVCTSQYELIFKELST
;
A
#
# COMPACT_ATOMS: atom_id res chain seq x y z
N MET A 1 -10.67 -8.92 -15.64
CA MET A 1 -9.60 -7.93 -15.44
C MET A 1 -10.24 -6.58 -15.24
N LEU A 2 -9.85 -5.86 -14.20
CA LEU A 2 -10.31 -4.49 -13.95
C LEU A 2 -9.72 -3.57 -15.03
N ASN A 3 -10.55 -3.02 -15.85
CA ASN A 3 -10.10 -1.94 -16.73
C ASN A 3 -10.14 -0.64 -15.92
N TRP A 4 -9.01 -0.29 -15.27
CA TRP A 4 -8.92 0.95 -14.52
C TRP A 4 -9.25 2.14 -15.44
N ASN A 5 -10.27 2.89 -15.09
CA ASN A 5 -10.81 3.99 -15.88
C ASN A 5 -10.85 5.29 -15.07
N GLU A 6 -11.42 6.33 -15.63
CA GLU A 6 -11.55 7.64 -14.99
C GLU A 6 -12.41 7.60 -13.73
N GLU A 7 -13.47 6.79 -13.73
CA GLU A 7 -14.36 6.62 -12.56
C GLU A 7 -13.59 6.05 -11.36
N HIS A 8 -12.74 5.03 -11.58
CA HIS A 8 -11.86 4.47 -10.53
C HIS A 8 -10.84 5.51 -10.04
N THR A 9 -10.31 6.33 -10.94
CA THR A 9 -9.38 7.40 -10.60
C THR A 9 -10.05 8.46 -9.72
N GLU A 10 -11.26 8.90 -10.07
CA GLU A 10 -12.02 9.86 -9.28
C GLU A 10 -12.49 9.27 -7.92
N LEU A 11 -12.84 8.00 -7.88
CA LEU A 11 -13.14 7.31 -6.62
C LEU A 11 -11.92 7.26 -5.70
N CYS A 12 -10.76 6.88 -6.24
CA CYS A 12 -9.48 6.88 -5.51
C CYS A 12 -9.13 8.26 -4.97
N LYS A 13 -9.28 9.30 -5.79
CA LYS A 13 -9.09 10.70 -5.41
C LYS A 13 -10.02 11.12 -4.29
N SER A 14 -11.30 10.78 -4.40
CA SER A 14 -12.32 11.12 -3.40
C SER A 14 -12.03 10.45 -2.06
N MET A 15 -11.68 9.15 -2.05
CA MET A 15 -11.31 8.43 -0.84
C MET A 15 -10.07 9.06 -0.18
N SER A 16 -9.02 9.27 -0.97
CA SER A 16 -7.77 9.85 -0.46
C SER A 16 -7.97 11.28 0.07
N LYS A 17 -8.79 12.10 -0.60
CA LYS A 17 -9.16 13.43 -0.14
C LYS A 17 -9.89 13.40 1.20
N ASN A 18 -10.82 12.45 1.35
CA ASN A 18 -11.55 12.27 2.62
C ASN A 18 -10.59 11.91 3.75
N TRP A 19 -9.72 10.91 3.54
CA TRP A 19 -8.75 10.48 4.55
C TRP A 19 -7.74 11.55 4.90
N LEU A 20 -7.22 12.28 3.90
CA LEU A 20 -6.35 13.42 4.12
C LEU A 20 -6.99 14.49 5.01
N SER A 21 -8.30 14.75 4.85
CA SER A 21 -9.04 15.73 5.64
C SER A 21 -9.12 15.37 7.13
N PHE A 22 -8.99 14.08 7.47
CA PHE A 22 -8.93 13.62 8.86
C PHE A 22 -7.61 13.99 9.55
N ARG A 23 -6.55 14.28 8.78
CA ARG A 23 -5.20 14.60 9.29
C ARG A 23 -4.70 13.52 10.23
N PRO A 24 -4.51 12.27 9.75
CA PRO A 24 -4.25 11.12 10.62
C PRO A 24 -2.77 11.02 11.01
N PHE A 25 -2.27 11.94 11.80
CA PHE A 25 -0.90 11.94 12.32
C PHE A 25 -0.87 11.81 13.86
N GLU A 26 0.29 11.54 14.46
CA GLU A 26 0.42 11.14 15.86
C GLU A 26 -0.29 12.07 16.83
N GLU A 27 -0.12 13.38 16.67
CA GLU A 27 -0.71 14.38 17.59
C GLU A 27 -2.20 14.62 17.35
N ASN A 28 -2.83 13.89 16.41
CA ASN A 28 -4.26 13.96 16.15
C ASN A 28 -4.98 12.62 16.35
N PRO A 29 -5.21 12.17 17.59
CA PRO A 29 -5.92 10.92 17.90
C PRO A 29 -7.29 10.80 17.25
N LYS A 30 -8.02 11.91 17.11
CA LYS A 30 -9.33 11.94 16.44
C LYS A 30 -9.21 11.59 14.96
N GLY A 31 -8.20 12.13 14.28
CA GLY A 31 -7.94 11.84 12.87
C GLY A 31 -7.60 10.37 12.64
N LEU A 32 -6.74 9.81 13.48
CA LEU A 32 -6.36 8.39 13.45
C LEU A 32 -7.57 7.47 13.71
N MET A 33 -8.44 7.84 14.65
CA MET A 33 -9.67 7.09 14.91
C MET A 33 -10.64 7.15 13.71
N LEU A 34 -10.81 8.31 13.10
CA LEU A 34 -11.71 8.48 11.95
C LEU A 34 -11.25 7.66 10.76
N ILE A 35 -9.97 7.72 10.41
CA ILE A 35 -9.44 6.97 9.27
C ILE A 35 -9.48 5.46 9.52
N SER A 36 -9.09 4.99 10.70
CA SER A 36 -9.14 3.56 11.02
C SER A 36 -10.56 3.01 10.95
N THR A 37 -11.54 3.78 11.42
CA THR A 37 -12.96 3.41 11.37
C THR A 37 -13.45 3.31 9.92
N ASP A 38 -13.14 4.30 9.08
CA ASP A 38 -13.55 4.33 7.67
C ASP A 38 -12.87 3.18 6.88
N ILE A 39 -11.59 2.94 7.08
CA ILE A 39 -10.85 1.82 6.47
C ILE A 39 -11.47 0.48 6.83
N ILE A 40 -11.76 0.25 8.11
CA ILE A 40 -12.43 -0.98 8.57
C ILE A 40 -13.76 -1.17 7.85
N GLN A 41 -14.57 -0.11 7.70
CA GLN A 41 -15.84 -0.20 7.00
C GLN A 41 -15.64 -0.54 5.52
N LYS A 42 -14.71 0.12 4.84
CA LYS A 42 -14.41 -0.15 3.42
C LYS A 42 -13.93 -1.58 3.16
N PHE A 43 -13.08 -2.14 4.04
CA PHE A 43 -12.71 -3.54 3.93
C PHE A 43 -13.91 -4.48 4.12
N LYS A 44 -14.81 -4.18 5.05
CA LYS A 44 -16.06 -4.96 5.23
C LYS A 44 -16.94 -4.88 3.98
N ASP A 45 -17.07 -3.71 3.38
CA ASP A 45 -17.84 -3.50 2.15
C ASP A 45 -17.25 -4.32 0.98
N CYS A 46 -15.93 -4.50 0.93
CA CYS A 46 -15.22 -5.38 -0.01
C CYS A 46 -15.31 -6.88 0.37
N GLY A 47 -16.05 -7.25 1.42
CA GLY A 47 -16.24 -8.64 1.85
C GLY A 47 -15.13 -9.24 2.70
N PHE A 48 -14.30 -8.40 3.33
CA PHE A 48 -13.27 -8.88 4.26
C PHE A 48 -13.85 -9.06 5.68
N SER A 49 -13.40 -10.08 6.35
CA SER A 49 -13.50 -10.20 7.82
C SER A 49 -12.42 -9.35 8.47
N ILE A 50 -12.73 -8.72 9.59
CA ILE A 50 -11.84 -7.78 10.28
C ILE A 50 -11.54 -8.28 11.69
N GLU A 51 -10.27 -8.33 12.01
CA GLU A 51 -9.74 -8.43 13.36
C GLU A 51 -9.00 -7.13 13.70
N THR A 52 -9.11 -6.66 14.93
CA THR A 52 -8.37 -5.49 15.41
C THR A 52 -7.60 -5.83 16.68
N ILE A 53 -6.34 -5.41 16.72
CA ILE A 53 -5.51 -5.53 17.92
C ILE A 53 -5.36 -4.12 18.49
N THR A 54 -5.98 -3.91 19.65
CA THR A 54 -6.03 -2.58 20.28
C THR A 54 -4.75 -2.31 21.06
N ASN A 55 -4.11 -1.17 20.76
CA ASN A 55 -3.02 -0.65 21.58
C ASN A 55 -3.59 -0.09 22.89
N PRO A 56 -3.23 -0.62 24.07
CA PRO A 56 -3.77 -0.16 25.36
C PRO A 56 -3.45 1.32 25.66
N GLN A 57 -2.34 1.85 25.14
CA GLN A 57 -1.92 3.24 25.33
C GLN A 57 -2.50 4.18 24.27
N ALA A 58 -2.96 3.62 23.15
CA ALA A 58 -3.43 4.40 21.99
C ALA A 58 -4.55 3.67 21.23
N SER A 59 -5.69 3.46 21.90
CA SER A 59 -6.81 2.67 21.36
C SER A 59 -7.41 3.24 20.05
N TYR A 60 -7.10 4.47 19.72
CA TYR A 60 -7.54 5.15 18.50
C TYR A 60 -6.72 4.76 17.25
N ARG A 61 -5.65 3.97 17.41
CA ARG A 61 -4.80 3.49 16.30
C ARG A 61 -4.52 1.97 16.42
N PRO A 62 -5.56 1.12 16.26
CA PRO A 62 -5.37 -0.32 16.33
C PRO A 62 -4.57 -0.86 15.15
N ILE A 63 -3.93 -2.02 15.32
CA ILE A 63 -3.56 -2.84 14.17
C ILE A 63 -4.84 -3.45 13.61
N ILE A 64 -5.01 -3.36 12.30
CA ILE A 64 -6.16 -3.88 11.55
C ILE A 64 -5.67 -5.06 10.71
N ILE A 65 -6.32 -6.21 10.86
CA ILE A 65 -6.06 -7.40 10.03
C ILE A 65 -7.35 -7.69 9.28
N ALA A 66 -7.31 -7.44 7.97
CA ALA A 66 -8.42 -7.72 7.06
C ALA A 66 -8.13 -9.01 6.30
N ARG A 67 -9.05 -9.99 6.34
CA ARG A 67 -8.92 -11.28 5.68
C ARG A 67 -10.09 -11.51 4.74
N LYS A 68 -9.81 -11.92 3.51
CA LYS A 68 -10.80 -12.40 2.54
C LYS A 68 -10.42 -13.83 2.14
N GLU A 69 -11.15 -14.78 2.66
CA GLU A 69 -10.97 -16.19 2.36
C GLU A 69 -11.93 -16.61 1.25
N VAL A 70 -11.42 -17.33 0.28
CA VAL A 70 -12.19 -17.80 -0.89
C VAL A 70 -12.14 -19.32 -0.93
N ASN A 71 -13.31 -19.95 -1.00
CA ASN A 71 -13.40 -21.41 -1.05
C ASN A 71 -12.67 -21.95 -2.29
N GLY A 72 -11.77 -22.91 -2.07
CA GLY A 72 -10.96 -23.52 -3.12
C GLY A 72 -9.68 -22.74 -3.46
N ALA A 73 -9.44 -21.59 -2.85
CA ALA A 73 -8.17 -20.87 -3.00
C ALA A 73 -7.00 -21.69 -2.42
N ARG A 74 -5.90 -21.74 -3.16
CA ARG A 74 -4.69 -22.47 -2.76
C ARG A 74 -3.61 -21.54 -2.24
N ASN A 75 -3.61 -20.30 -2.72
CA ASN A 75 -2.59 -19.30 -2.41
C ASN A 75 -3.20 -18.12 -1.66
N THR A 76 -2.35 -17.43 -0.91
CA THR A 76 -2.69 -16.23 -0.16
C THR A 76 -1.73 -15.10 -0.52
N VAL A 77 -2.26 -13.95 -0.91
CA VAL A 77 -1.49 -12.72 -1.08
C VAL A 77 -1.67 -11.85 0.15
N GLY A 78 -0.56 -11.47 0.75
CA GLY A 78 -0.50 -10.53 1.85
C GLY A 78 -0.15 -9.13 1.36
N PHE A 79 -0.80 -8.16 1.95
CA PHE A 79 -0.45 -6.75 1.85
C PHE A 79 -0.16 -6.23 3.24
N PHE A 80 0.80 -5.33 3.32
CA PHE A 80 0.95 -4.56 4.53
C PHE A 80 0.98 -3.07 4.21
N GLY A 81 0.71 -2.23 5.21
CA GLY A 81 0.75 -0.79 5.07
C GLY A 81 0.35 -0.11 6.37
N HIS A 82 0.24 1.21 6.31
CA HIS A 82 -0.17 2.04 7.44
C HIS A 82 -1.24 3.04 7.02
N TYR A 83 -1.87 3.68 7.99
CA TYR A 83 -2.89 4.68 7.77
C TYR A 83 -2.64 6.00 8.50
N ASP A 84 -1.55 6.08 9.25
CA ASP A 84 -1.00 7.33 9.74
C ASP A 84 -0.17 8.02 8.65
N VAL A 85 0.13 9.29 8.84
CA VAL A 85 0.96 10.08 7.94
C VAL A 85 1.94 10.91 8.73
N GLU A 86 3.10 11.18 8.15
CA GLU A 86 4.12 12.06 8.73
C GLU A 86 3.54 13.45 9.07
N PRO A 87 3.88 14.04 10.22
CA PRO A 87 3.49 15.42 10.54
C PRO A 87 3.94 16.42 9.49
N VAL A 88 3.15 17.47 9.31
CA VAL A 88 3.53 18.55 8.39
C VAL A 88 4.58 19.43 9.03
N VAL A 89 5.77 19.42 8.42
CA VAL A 89 6.86 20.33 8.77
C VAL A 89 6.99 21.44 7.72
N LYS A 90 7.58 22.58 8.09
CA LYS A 90 7.87 23.69 7.17
C LYS A 90 6.64 24.14 6.37
N ILE A 91 5.52 24.30 7.02
CA ILE A 91 4.22 24.61 6.38
C ILE A 91 4.30 25.81 5.44
N ASN A 92 5.14 26.82 5.76
CA ASN A 92 5.33 28.02 4.94
C ASN A 92 6.04 27.77 3.60
N GLN A 93 6.57 26.56 3.36
CA GLN A 93 7.23 26.16 2.12
C GLN A 93 6.30 25.36 1.21
N TRP A 94 5.13 24.96 1.72
CA TRP A 94 4.12 24.28 0.91
C TRP A 94 3.45 25.27 -0.04
N SER A 95 3.24 24.88 -1.28
CA SER A 95 2.57 25.69 -2.31
C SER A 95 1.04 25.70 -2.19
N SER A 96 0.49 24.80 -1.37
CA SER A 96 -0.94 24.68 -1.03
C SER A 96 -1.08 24.15 0.39
N ASP A 97 -2.30 24.16 0.95
CA ASP A 97 -2.56 23.51 2.25
C ASP A 97 -2.23 22.01 2.13
N PRO A 98 -1.28 21.48 2.93
CA PRO A 98 -0.92 20.07 2.89
C PRO A 98 -2.05 19.12 3.29
N TRP A 99 -3.10 19.63 3.92
CA TRP A 99 -4.28 18.87 4.36
C TRP A 99 -5.47 18.95 3.39
N GLU A 100 -5.27 19.58 2.23
CA GLU A 100 -6.23 19.62 1.13
C GLU A 100 -5.61 18.99 -0.12
N LEU A 101 -6.31 18.01 -0.69
CA LEU A 101 -5.87 17.43 -1.95
C LEU A 101 -6.00 18.45 -3.08
N VAL A 102 -4.89 18.86 -3.66
CA VAL A 102 -4.83 19.75 -4.82
C VAL A 102 -4.40 18.94 -6.05
N ASP A 103 -5.28 18.92 -7.05
CA ASP A 103 -5.00 18.33 -8.36
C ASP A 103 -4.43 19.39 -9.29
N LYS A 104 -3.17 19.28 -9.62
CA LYS A 104 -2.47 20.24 -10.47
C LYS A 104 -1.34 19.56 -11.25
N ASP A 105 -1.15 19.95 -12.51
CA ASP A 105 -0.05 19.49 -13.36
C ASP A 105 0.03 17.94 -13.47
N ASN A 106 -1.13 17.27 -13.51
CA ASN A 106 -1.29 15.82 -13.50
C ASN A 106 -0.71 15.14 -12.23
N ARG A 107 -0.72 15.82 -11.11
CA ARG A 107 -0.33 15.28 -9.81
C ARG A 107 -1.33 15.70 -8.74
N TRP A 108 -1.52 14.84 -7.75
CA TRP A 108 -2.27 15.13 -6.54
C TRP A 108 -1.31 15.47 -5.42
N PHE A 109 -1.40 16.70 -4.92
CA PHE A 109 -0.57 17.22 -3.84
C PHE A 109 -1.31 17.13 -2.51
N GLY A 110 -0.61 16.72 -1.45
CA GLY A 110 -1.10 16.63 -0.08
C GLY A 110 -0.25 15.69 0.76
N ARG A 111 -0.17 15.90 2.07
CA ARG A 111 0.61 15.09 3.01
C ARG A 111 0.04 13.67 3.11
N GLY A 112 0.88 12.64 2.98
CA GLY A 112 0.49 11.25 3.09
C GLY A 112 -0.23 10.69 1.86
N LEU A 113 -0.41 11.47 0.78
CA LEU A 113 -1.03 10.95 -0.45
C LEU A 113 -0.17 9.88 -1.11
N ALA A 114 1.13 10.10 -1.17
CA ALA A 114 2.07 9.13 -1.72
C ALA A 114 2.38 8.02 -0.71
N ASP A 115 2.49 8.36 0.55
CA ASP A 115 2.84 7.47 1.64
C ASP A 115 1.77 7.48 2.75
N ASN A 116 0.73 6.60 2.68
CA ASN A 116 0.38 5.73 1.53
C ASN A 116 -1.14 5.74 1.28
N LEU A 117 -1.83 6.88 1.49
CA LEU A 117 -3.29 6.97 1.38
C LEU A 117 -3.82 6.60 -0.02
N VAL A 118 -3.14 7.06 -1.09
CA VAL A 118 -3.55 6.74 -2.46
C VAL A 118 -3.26 5.28 -2.81
N PRO A 119 -2.08 4.69 -2.51
CA PRO A 119 -1.86 3.27 -2.69
C PRO A 119 -2.88 2.39 -1.96
N LEU A 120 -3.26 2.75 -0.73
CA LEU A 120 -4.28 2.04 0.03
C LEU A 120 -5.66 2.15 -0.61
N ALA A 121 -6.06 3.36 -1.05
CA ALA A 121 -7.33 3.58 -1.75
C ALA A 121 -7.40 2.79 -3.07
N GLN A 122 -6.32 2.79 -3.85
CA GLN A 122 -6.20 2.00 -5.08
C GLN A 122 -6.44 0.51 -4.84
N ARG A 123 -5.82 -0.04 -3.80
CA ARG A 123 -5.96 -1.46 -3.45
C ARG A 123 -7.38 -1.82 -3.01
N LEU A 124 -8.04 -0.97 -2.23
CA LEU A 124 -9.43 -1.18 -1.85
C LEU A 124 -10.37 -1.21 -3.06
N ILE A 125 -10.20 -0.30 -4.00
CA ILE A 125 -10.96 -0.28 -5.26
C ILE A 125 -10.70 -1.57 -6.05
N LEU A 126 -9.45 -2.02 -6.12
CA LEU A 126 -9.10 -3.28 -6.76
C LEU A 126 -9.77 -4.48 -6.07
N PHE A 127 -9.77 -4.54 -4.75
CA PHE A 127 -10.37 -5.66 -3.99
C PHE A 127 -11.89 -5.75 -4.12
N ASP A 128 -12.57 -4.62 -4.30
CA ASP A 128 -14.00 -4.57 -4.56
C ASP A 128 -14.34 -5.21 -5.92
N GLN A 129 -13.50 -5.04 -6.91
CA GLN A 129 -13.69 -5.56 -8.25
C GLN A 129 -13.27 -7.03 -8.41
N ILE A 130 -12.41 -7.55 -7.52
CA ILE A 130 -11.94 -8.94 -7.57
C ILE A 130 -12.86 -9.84 -6.75
N THR A 131 -13.97 -10.26 -7.33
CA THR A 131 -14.96 -11.09 -6.64
C THR A 131 -14.90 -12.57 -7.01
N SER A 132 -14.21 -12.95 -8.10
CA SER A 132 -14.28 -14.28 -8.72
C SER A 132 -12.97 -15.08 -8.73
N LEU A 133 -11.86 -14.52 -8.27
CA LEU A 133 -10.59 -15.24 -8.27
C LEU A 133 -10.48 -16.16 -7.04
N PRO A 134 -10.07 -17.44 -7.21
CA PRO A 134 -9.81 -18.35 -6.10
C PRO A 134 -8.48 -18.01 -5.40
N LEU A 135 -8.43 -16.85 -4.77
CA LEU A 135 -7.25 -16.30 -4.11
C LEU A 135 -7.64 -15.73 -2.75
N ASN A 136 -6.91 -16.12 -1.72
CA ASN A 136 -7.05 -15.49 -0.40
C ASN A 136 -6.27 -14.18 -0.33
N LEU A 137 -6.82 -13.20 0.36
CA LEU A 137 -6.17 -11.91 0.58
C LEU A 137 -6.08 -11.60 2.07
N ILE A 138 -4.94 -11.08 2.47
CA ILE A 138 -4.72 -10.56 3.82
C ILE A 138 -4.16 -9.15 3.70
N TYR A 139 -4.68 -8.22 4.48
CA TYR A 139 -4.08 -6.91 4.63
C TYR A 139 -3.84 -6.62 6.11
N VAL A 140 -2.60 -6.34 6.45
CA VAL A 140 -2.19 -5.93 7.80
C VAL A 140 -1.87 -4.45 7.76
N LEU A 141 -2.60 -3.65 8.55
CA LEU A 141 -2.45 -2.20 8.62
C LEU A 141 -2.16 -1.76 10.04
N GLN A 142 -1.32 -0.76 10.17
CA GLN A 142 -1.01 -0.10 11.46
C GLN A 142 -1.22 1.42 11.36
N GLY A 143 -1.30 2.10 12.49
CA GLY A 143 -1.47 3.55 12.55
C GLY A 143 -0.35 4.24 13.33
N GLU A 144 0.89 3.73 13.23
CA GLU A 144 2.06 4.24 13.92
C GLU A 144 3.37 3.94 13.16
N GLU A 145 3.28 3.80 11.83
CA GLU A 145 4.46 3.53 11.00
C GLU A 145 5.42 4.71 11.06
N GLU A 146 4.89 5.90 10.94
CA GLU A 146 5.61 7.17 10.85
C GLU A 146 6.32 7.56 12.17
N ILE A 147 6.04 6.84 13.24
CA ILE A 147 6.72 7.00 14.53
C ILE A 147 7.57 5.78 14.93
N GLY A 148 7.86 4.90 13.96
CA GLY A 148 8.74 3.73 14.14
C GLY A 148 8.04 2.46 14.62
N SER A 149 6.71 2.36 14.49
CA SER A 149 5.93 1.13 14.70
C SER A 149 6.09 0.47 16.08
N PRO A 150 6.08 1.19 17.22
CA PRO A 150 6.43 0.61 18.52
C PRO A 150 5.49 -0.52 18.95
N PHE A 151 4.18 -0.39 18.71
CA PHE A 151 3.22 -1.44 19.06
C PHE A 151 3.23 -2.60 18.05
N ALA A 152 3.41 -2.30 16.78
CA ALA A 152 3.54 -3.34 15.74
C ALA A 152 4.80 -4.20 15.96
N LEU A 153 5.92 -3.62 16.38
CA LEU A 153 7.13 -4.35 16.79
C LEU A 153 6.84 -5.38 17.90
N GLU A 154 6.01 -5.01 18.86
CA GLU A 154 5.62 -5.91 19.94
C GLU A 154 4.64 -6.99 19.49
N MET A 155 3.69 -6.62 18.62
CA MET A 155 2.53 -7.47 18.32
C MET A 155 2.72 -8.36 17.10
N TYR A 156 3.41 -7.93 16.05
CA TYR A 156 3.57 -8.74 14.83
C TYR A 156 4.15 -10.13 15.08
N PRO A 157 5.12 -10.34 15.97
CA PRO A 157 5.59 -11.69 16.32
C PRO A 157 4.55 -12.59 16.97
N LYS A 158 3.44 -12.01 17.46
CA LYS A 158 2.38 -12.71 18.21
C LYS A 158 1.11 -12.92 17.38
N ILE A 159 1.05 -12.30 16.18
CA ILE A 159 -0.12 -12.41 15.30
C ILE A 159 -0.10 -13.78 14.61
N ASP A 160 -1.17 -14.52 14.76
CA ASP A 160 -1.38 -15.78 14.04
C ASP A 160 -1.99 -15.46 12.66
N LEU A 161 -1.17 -15.55 11.62
CA LEU A 161 -1.59 -15.41 10.23
C LEU A 161 -1.54 -16.77 9.53
N PRO A 162 -2.48 -17.06 8.63
CA PRO A 162 -2.33 -18.20 7.73
C PRO A 162 -1.07 -18.02 6.87
N LYS A 163 -0.60 -19.11 6.28
CA LYS A 163 0.54 -19.04 5.36
C LYS A 163 0.24 -18.03 4.24
N VAL A 164 1.14 -17.06 4.10
CA VAL A 164 1.14 -16.12 2.97
C VAL A 164 2.17 -16.60 1.96
N ASP A 165 1.82 -16.60 0.68
CA ASP A 165 2.69 -17.06 -0.40
C ASP A 165 3.47 -15.91 -1.05
N LEU A 166 2.93 -14.70 -1.01
CA LEU A 166 3.56 -13.47 -1.49
C LEU A 166 3.10 -12.28 -0.65
N TRP A 167 4.04 -11.48 -0.16
CA TRP A 167 3.75 -10.16 0.40
C TRP A 167 3.96 -9.06 -0.64
N ILE A 168 3.08 -8.07 -0.67
CA ILE A 168 3.17 -6.88 -1.51
C ILE A 168 3.34 -5.66 -0.61
N GLU A 169 4.37 -4.90 -0.92
CA GLU A 169 4.71 -3.66 -0.23
C GLU A 169 3.73 -2.52 -0.56
N GLU A 170 3.72 -1.53 0.29
CA GLU A 170 2.74 -0.44 0.27
C GLU A 170 2.96 0.58 -0.84
N THR A 171 4.19 0.88 -1.23
CA THR A 171 4.48 2.07 -2.04
C THR A 171 4.94 1.78 -3.46
N GLY A 172 5.95 0.93 -3.69
CA GLY A 172 6.56 0.75 -5.02
C GLY A 172 7.17 2.05 -5.57
N TYR A 173 7.80 2.01 -6.75
CA TYR A 173 8.53 3.20 -7.21
C TYR A 173 8.79 3.29 -8.71
N PHE A 174 8.80 4.54 -9.24
CA PHE A 174 9.24 4.87 -10.59
C PHE A 174 10.33 5.95 -10.57
N TYR A 175 11.29 5.87 -11.49
CA TYR A 175 12.31 6.89 -11.66
C TYR A 175 11.77 8.12 -12.42
N LYS A 176 12.50 9.25 -12.34
CA LYS A 176 12.19 10.49 -13.08
C LYS A 176 12.05 10.29 -14.59
N ASP A 177 12.75 9.34 -15.14
CA ASP A 177 12.74 8.99 -16.57
C ASP A 177 11.61 8.02 -16.95
N GLY A 178 10.72 7.69 -16.01
CA GLY A 178 9.57 6.80 -16.21
C GLY A 178 9.89 5.32 -16.08
N ARG A 179 11.16 4.92 -15.92
CA ARG A 179 11.52 3.52 -15.67
C ARG A 179 10.95 3.04 -14.34
N GLN A 180 10.46 1.81 -14.29
CA GLN A 180 10.01 1.20 -13.05
C GLN A 180 11.19 0.63 -12.26
N ARG A 181 11.20 0.87 -10.95
CA ARG A 181 12.09 0.22 -10.00
C ARG A 181 11.32 -0.89 -9.28
N ILE A 182 11.58 -2.12 -9.68
CA ILE A 182 11.02 -3.32 -9.06
C ILE A 182 11.99 -3.78 -7.99
N MET A 183 11.54 -3.86 -6.75
CA MET A 183 12.31 -4.40 -5.65
C MET A 183 11.66 -5.68 -5.15
N LEU A 184 12.47 -6.67 -4.80
CA LEU A 184 11.99 -7.94 -4.31
C LEU A 184 12.93 -8.52 -3.24
N PHE A 185 12.38 -9.46 -2.48
CA PHE A 185 13.10 -10.25 -1.50
C PHE A 185 12.67 -11.72 -1.64
N ASN A 186 13.61 -12.61 -1.43
CA ASN A 186 13.43 -14.06 -1.48
C ASN A 186 12.85 -14.57 -2.81
N ARG A 187 13.64 -14.47 -3.85
CA ARG A 187 13.34 -14.84 -5.23
C ARG A 187 13.09 -16.36 -5.36
N ASN A 188 12.00 -16.72 -6.02
CA ASN A 188 11.64 -18.12 -6.28
C ASN A 188 10.94 -18.25 -7.65
N ILE A 189 10.55 -19.48 -8.05
CA ILE A 189 9.91 -19.77 -9.36
C ILE A 189 8.60 -18.94 -9.54
N MET A 190 7.84 -18.73 -8.49
CA MET A 190 6.60 -17.94 -8.55
C MET A 190 6.93 -16.46 -8.84
N ILE A 191 7.90 -15.90 -8.12
CA ILE A 191 8.35 -14.52 -8.36
C ILE A 191 8.89 -14.36 -9.79
N GLU A 192 9.63 -15.34 -10.32
CA GLU A 192 10.13 -15.29 -11.70
C GLU A 192 8.99 -15.15 -12.72
N LYS A 193 7.95 -15.96 -12.60
CA LYS A 193 6.78 -15.86 -13.49
C LYS A 193 6.10 -14.50 -13.41
N ILE A 194 5.94 -13.97 -12.20
CA ILE A 194 5.36 -12.65 -11.98
C ILE A 194 6.25 -11.57 -12.62
N LEU A 195 7.55 -11.64 -12.41
CA LEU A 195 8.51 -10.70 -12.99
C LEU A 195 8.50 -10.73 -14.50
N ASP A 196 8.49 -11.91 -15.12
CA ASP A 196 8.42 -12.07 -16.57
C ASP A 196 7.19 -11.35 -17.14
N GLY A 197 6.04 -11.52 -16.49
CA GLY A 197 4.82 -10.84 -16.90
C GLY A 197 4.88 -9.32 -16.72
N ILE A 198 5.44 -8.81 -15.61
CA ILE A 198 5.62 -7.37 -15.39
C ILE A 198 6.61 -6.77 -16.40
N ILE A 199 7.68 -7.51 -16.72
CA ILE A 199 8.66 -7.12 -17.73
C ILE A 199 8.00 -7.02 -19.11
N GLU A 200 7.17 -8.01 -19.47
CA GLU A 200 6.43 -7.99 -20.73
C GLU A 200 5.50 -6.77 -20.80
N MET A 201 4.75 -6.48 -19.74
CA MET A 201 3.90 -5.27 -19.67
C MET A 201 4.73 -3.99 -19.85
N ASN A 202 5.87 -3.87 -19.18
CA ASN A 202 6.74 -2.71 -19.33
C ASN A 202 7.30 -2.59 -20.75
N ASN A 203 7.66 -3.70 -21.39
CA ASN A 203 8.14 -3.71 -22.77
C ASN A 203 7.06 -3.28 -23.77
N VAL A 204 5.81 -3.72 -23.56
CA VAL A 204 4.66 -3.29 -24.39
C VAL A 204 4.43 -1.78 -24.28
N ASP A 205 4.63 -1.20 -23.11
CA ASP A 205 4.48 0.23 -22.86
C ASP A 205 5.74 1.04 -23.19
N ASP A 206 6.79 0.42 -23.77
CA ASP A 206 8.12 1.03 -23.97
C ASP A 206 8.70 1.64 -22.69
N ARG A 207 8.40 1.01 -21.55
CA ARG A 207 8.87 1.44 -20.23
C ARG A 207 10.08 0.62 -19.80
N GLY A 208 11.19 1.28 -19.60
CA GLY A 208 12.37 0.67 -19.00
C GLY A 208 12.12 0.26 -17.53
N TYR A 209 12.96 -0.65 -17.03
CA TYR A 209 12.86 -1.10 -15.63
C TYR A 209 14.23 -1.43 -15.05
N THR A 210 14.27 -1.52 -13.72
CA THR A 210 15.38 -2.11 -12.97
C THR A 210 14.83 -3.09 -11.95
N ILE A 211 15.52 -4.20 -11.76
CA ILE A 211 15.18 -5.19 -10.74
C ILE A 211 16.28 -5.16 -9.67
N ARG A 212 15.87 -5.06 -8.41
CA ARG A 212 16.76 -5.09 -7.26
C ARG A 212 16.27 -6.12 -6.26
N GLU A 213 17.10 -7.11 -6.00
CA GLU A 213 16.92 -8.01 -4.88
C GLU A 213 17.73 -7.51 -3.70
N ARG A 214 17.10 -7.40 -2.54
CA ARG A 214 17.75 -6.91 -1.33
C ARG A 214 17.30 -7.72 -0.12
N PRO A 215 18.20 -7.93 0.88
CA PRO A 215 17.76 -8.43 2.17
C PRO A 215 16.70 -7.52 2.79
N LEU A 216 15.67 -8.10 3.38
CA LEU A 216 14.52 -7.38 3.93
C LEU A 216 14.93 -6.28 4.92
N ASN A 217 15.94 -6.54 5.76
CA ASN A 217 16.47 -5.59 6.74
C ASN A 217 17.23 -4.39 6.16
N LYS A 218 17.41 -4.32 4.84
CA LYS A 218 18.15 -3.22 4.16
C LYS A 218 17.38 -2.60 3.01
N ALA A 219 16.26 -3.19 2.60
CA ALA A 219 15.66 -2.88 1.33
C ALA A 219 14.37 -2.11 1.41
N PHE A 220 13.54 -2.44 2.37
CA PHE A 220 12.16 -2.03 2.41
C PHE A 220 11.86 -1.11 3.59
N GLY A 221 12.83 -0.23 3.89
CA GLY A 221 12.66 0.67 5.01
C GLY A 221 12.62 -0.04 6.37
N ALA A 222 13.30 -1.19 6.51
CA ALA A 222 13.38 -1.89 7.80
C ALA A 222 13.99 -1.02 8.91
N GLU A 223 14.64 0.07 8.56
CA GLU A 223 15.03 1.13 9.49
C GLU A 223 13.82 1.97 9.92
N HIS A 224 12.78 2.07 9.08
CA HIS A 224 11.55 2.82 9.32
C HIS A 224 10.41 1.91 9.77
N CYS A 225 10.36 0.65 9.30
CA CYS A 225 9.37 -0.36 9.68
C CYS A 225 10.03 -1.66 10.15
N PRO A 226 10.73 -1.67 11.29
CA PRO A 226 11.50 -2.83 11.76
C PRO A 226 10.62 -4.05 12.09
N CYS A 227 9.32 -3.87 12.28
CA CYS A 227 8.36 -4.95 12.50
C CYS A 227 8.13 -5.83 11.25
N LEU A 228 8.49 -5.34 10.06
CA LEU A 228 8.26 -6.04 8.80
C LEU A 228 8.95 -7.41 8.73
N LEU A 229 10.13 -7.55 9.33
CA LEU A 229 10.83 -8.84 9.43
C LEU A 229 9.99 -9.92 10.11
N HIS A 230 9.19 -9.55 11.09
CA HIS A 230 8.32 -10.47 11.81
C HIS A 230 7.05 -10.83 11.03
N LEU A 231 6.58 -9.92 10.19
CA LEU A 231 5.40 -10.13 9.37
C LEU A 231 5.72 -10.97 8.12
N VAL A 232 6.79 -10.61 7.41
CA VAL A 232 7.17 -11.23 6.13
C VAL A 232 7.98 -12.51 6.32
N GLY A 233 8.90 -12.52 7.27
CA GLY A 233 9.80 -13.67 7.51
C GLY A 233 10.57 -14.05 6.24
N ASP A 234 10.50 -15.33 5.88
CA ASP A 234 11.13 -15.88 4.66
C ASP A 234 10.17 -15.91 3.45
N THR A 235 8.99 -15.32 3.57
CA THR A 235 8.02 -15.27 2.46
C THR A 235 8.54 -14.33 1.37
N PRO A 236 8.35 -14.66 0.08
CA PRO A 236 8.62 -13.74 -1.00
C PRO A 236 7.92 -12.40 -0.82
N TYR A 237 8.59 -11.33 -1.22
CA TYR A 237 8.12 -9.97 -1.06
C TYR A 237 8.39 -9.16 -2.32
N LEU A 238 7.43 -8.35 -2.75
CA LEU A 238 7.49 -7.57 -3.97
C LEU A 238 7.01 -6.13 -3.73
N ALA A 239 7.83 -5.15 -4.11
CA ALA A 239 7.48 -3.74 -4.05
C ALA A 239 6.97 -3.26 -5.41
N ILE A 240 5.68 -3.02 -5.48
CA ILE A 240 4.97 -2.44 -6.63
C ILE A 240 3.98 -1.39 -6.12
N GLY A 241 4.02 -0.22 -6.70
CA GLY A 241 3.11 0.87 -6.35
C GLY A 241 3.37 2.14 -7.15
N PRO A 242 2.49 3.15 -7.02
CA PRO A 242 2.44 4.30 -7.91
C PRO A 242 3.35 5.47 -7.51
N ASN A 243 4.30 5.31 -6.59
CA ASN A 243 5.22 6.38 -6.22
C ASN A 243 6.32 6.60 -7.25
N ASP A 244 6.83 7.80 -7.30
CA ASP A 244 7.92 8.18 -8.21
C ASP A 244 8.93 9.13 -7.54
N ASP A 245 10.03 9.44 -8.24
CA ASP A 245 11.05 10.37 -7.76
C ASP A 245 10.54 11.81 -7.50
N PHE A 246 9.32 12.14 -7.94
CA PHE A 246 8.67 13.43 -7.68
C PHE A 246 7.69 13.37 -6.50
N SER A 247 7.51 12.20 -5.89
CA SER A 247 6.57 12.04 -4.78
C SER A 247 6.98 12.81 -3.53
N THR A 248 8.27 13.07 -3.35
CA THR A 248 8.81 13.85 -2.21
C THR A 248 8.26 13.40 -0.85
N ILE A 249 8.19 12.09 -0.65
CA ILE A 249 7.72 11.46 0.60
C ILE A 249 8.40 12.11 1.80
N HIS A 250 7.62 12.42 2.85
CA HIS A 250 8.01 13.18 4.04
C HIS A 250 8.47 14.63 3.77
N GLY A 251 8.56 15.03 2.50
CA GLY A 251 9.00 16.36 2.08
C GLY A 251 7.86 17.39 1.98
N VAL A 252 8.25 18.60 1.60
CA VAL A 252 7.31 19.67 1.22
C VAL A 252 6.74 19.38 -0.17
N ASN A 253 5.46 19.66 -0.36
CA ASN A 253 4.73 19.39 -1.61
C ASN A 253 4.75 17.89 -1.98
N GLU A 254 4.60 17.02 -1.01
CA GLU A 254 4.38 15.59 -1.26
C GLU A 254 3.25 15.42 -2.27
N SER A 255 3.45 14.52 -3.24
CA SER A 255 2.51 14.36 -4.33
C SER A 255 2.60 12.97 -4.99
N ILE A 256 1.55 12.58 -5.67
CA ILE A 256 1.49 11.33 -6.42
C ILE A 256 0.93 11.56 -7.81
N SER A 257 1.40 10.79 -8.81
CA SER A 257 0.89 10.83 -10.17
C SER A 257 -0.26 9.85 -10.37
N PRO A 258 -1.50 10.30 -10.62
CA PRO A 258 -2.62 9.39 -10.89
C PRO A 258 -2.43 8.56 -12.16
N LYS A 259 -1.55 8.96 -13.08
CA LYS A 259 -1.23 8.21 -14.30
C LYS A 259 -0.56 6.86 -14.03
N LEU A 260 0.02 6.67 -12.84
CA LEU A 260 0.66 5.41 -12.46
C LEU A 260 -0.34 4.40 -11.87
N LEU A 261 -1.54 4.84 -11.48
CA LEU A 261 -2.57 3.96 -10.92
C LEU A 261 -2.99 2.85 -11.88
N PRO A 262 -3.35 3.10 -13.14
CA PRO A 262 -3.69 2.03 -14.07
C PRO A 262 -2.54 1.04 -14.28
N VAL A 263 -1.30 1.52 -14.35
CA VAL A 263 -0.11 0.69 -14.52
C VAL A 263 0.04 -0.31 -13.37
N CYS A 264 0.02 0.20 -12.14
CA CYS A 264 0.15 -0.64 -10.95
C CYS A 264 -1.05 -1.58 -10.77
N THR A 265 -2.27 -1.12 -11.07
CA THR A 265 -3.46 -1.97 -11.02
C THR A 265 -3.34 -3.16 -11.96
N SER A 266 -2.92 -2.96 -13.20
CA SER A 266 -2.71 -4.04 -14.16
C SER A 266 -1.65 -5.04 -13.68
N GLN A 267 -0.61 -4.58 -12.99
CA GLN A 267 0.41 -5.45 -12.39
C GLN A 267 -0.14 -6.24 -11.19
N TYR A 268 -0.96 -5.65 -10.34
CA TYR A 268 -1.66 -6.39 -9.27
C TYR A 268 -2.57 -7.47 -9.84
N GLU A 269 -3.31 -7.18 -10.91
CA GLU A 269 -4.17 -8.16 -11.58
C GLU A 269 -3.37 -9.33 -12.16
N LEU A 270 -2.21 -9.07 -12.76
CA LEU A 270 -1.29 -10.10 -13.22
C LEU A 270 -0.90 -11.02 -12.05
N ILE A 271 -0.46 -10.44 -10.93
CA ILE A 271 -0.07 -11.19 -9.73
C ILE A 271 -1.22 -12.06 -9.24
N PHE A 272 -2.41 -11.50 -9.14
CA PHE A 272 -3.57 -12.24 -8.66
C PHE A 272 -3.97 -13.37 -9.60
N LYS A 273 -3.86 -13.16 -10.90
CA LYS A 273 -4.12 -14.19 -11.89
C LYS A 273 -3.11 -15.34 -11.79
N GLU A 274 -1.82 -15.03 -11.70
CA GLU A 274 -0.76 -16.04 -11.56
C GLU A 274 -0.92 -16.88 -10.28
N LEU A 275 -1.37 -16.27 -9.19
CA LEU A 275 -1.56 -16.92 -7.90
C LEU A 275 -2.94 -17.59 -7.74
N SER A 276 -3.85 -17.41 -8.70
CA SER A 276 -5.18 -18.05 -8.71
C SER A 276 -5.21 -19.40 -9.44
N THR A 277 -4.08 -19.85 -9.99
CA THR A 277 -3.97 -21.10 -10.77
C THR A 277 -3.47 -22.31 -9.91
#